data_efac504cb2aefad45649b2f0eff95f48
#
_entry.id   efac504cb2aefad45649b2f0eff95f48
#
_cell.length_a   1.000
_cell.length_b   1.000
_cell.length_c   1.000
_cell.angle_alpha   90.00
_cell.angle_beta   90.00
_cell.angle_gamma   90.00
#
_symmetry.space_group_name_H-M   'P 1'
#
loop_
_entity.id
_entity.type
_entity.pdbx_description
1 polymer ?
#
loop_
_entity_poly.entity_id
_entity_poly.type
_entity_poly.pdbx_seq_one_letter_code
_entity_poly.pdbx_strand_id
1 'polypeptide(L)'
;ETPRPPRFKQESIPITYMQMGIVHERDMDRVRLSLPKTLKKYMEETYQIHENFLYLENKIFRGMDQIKQLRIYPPEKGNCKIIVVYEVPDQEELPQNGHELAIDLGLHNLMTCYDPGNGKTFILGRKYLALERYFHKEIARVQAQWYGQQSGKGVKHPVTSKHIRKLYKRKHDSVTDYLHKVTRYLAEYCREQGITCVVAGDIRNIRREKDLGRRTNQKLHSLPYNRIYIMLEYKLKRYGIRFIKQPANKKSRLN
;
A
#
# COMPACT_ATOMS: atom_id res chain seq x y z
N GLU A 1 -36.04 -8.56 -26.74
CA GLU A 1 -36.15 -7.91 -25.40
C GLU A 1 -35.46 -6.56 -25.44
N THR A 2 -36.18 -5.49 -25.11
CA THR A 2 -35.59 -4.16 -24.97
C THR A 2 -34.71 -4.13 -23.72
N PRO A 3 -33.44 -3.75 -23.83
CA PRO A 3 -32.56 -3.68 -22.66
C PRO A 3 -33.12 -2.67 -21.64
N ARG A 4 -33.23 -3.11 -20.38
CA ARG A 4 -33.69 -2.24 -19.31
C ARG A 4 -32.56 -1.28 -18.92
N PRO A 5 -32.85 -0.01 -18.62
CA PRO A 5 -31.82 0.93 -18.14
C PRO A 5 -31.20 0.43 -16.83
N PRO A 6 -29.91 0.70 -16.61
CA PRO A 6 -29.24 0.29 -15.37
C PRO A 6 -29.95 0.92 -14.17
N ARG A 7 -30.14 0.11 -13.13
CA ARG A 7 -30.74 0.59 -11.86
C ARG A 7 -29.74 1.46 -11.09
N PHE A 8 -30.25 2.45 -10.38
CA PHE A 8 -29.43 3.23 -9.45
C PHE A 8 -28.85 2.32 -8.36
N LYS A 9 -27.58 2.54 -8.02
CA LYS A 9 -26.95 1.86 -6.89
C LYS A 9 -27.53 2.39 -5.59
N GLN A 10 -27.92 1.50 -4.70
CA GLN A 10 -28.43 1.87 -3.37
C GLN A 10 -27.30 2.26 -2.39
N GLU A 11 -26.07 1.82 -2.66
CA GLU A 11 -24.92 2.12 -1.82
C GLU A 11 -24.17 3.34 -2.33
N SER A 12 -23.61 4.11 -1.37
CA SER A 12 -22.72 5.23 -1.69
C SER A 12 -21.45 4.72 -2.38
N ILE A 13 -21.16 5.23 -3.56
CA ILE A 13 -20.00 4.87 -4.38
C ILE A 13 -18.99 6.02 -4.42
N PRO A 14 -17.69 5.74 -4.65
CA PRO A 14 -16.70 6.78 -4.87
C PRO A 14 -17.02 7.61 -6.11
N ILE A 15 -16.84 8.92 -6.00
CA ILE A 15 -16.84 9.83 -7.15
C ILE A 15 -15.46 9.79 -7.78
N THR A 16 -15.40 9.61 -9.10
CA THR A 16 -14.14 9.58 -9.84
C THR A 16 -14.09 10.73 -10.83
N TYR A 17 -13.06 11.56 -10.69
CA TYR A 17 -12.71 12.60 -11.66
C TYR A 17 -11.59 12.09 -12.54
N MET A 18 -11.76 12.21 -13.85
CA MET A 18 -10.72 11.98 -14.83
C MET A 18 -9.98 13.29 -15.13
N GLN A 19 -8.84 13.24 -15.76
CA GLN A 19 -7.95 14.38 -16.03
C GLN A 19 -8.69 15.62 -16.56
N MET A 20 -9.67 15.45 -17.46
CA MET A 20 -10.43 16.57 -18.04
C MET A 20 -11.28 17.36 -17.02
N GLY A 21 -11.65 16.73 -15.90
CA GLY A 21 -12.42 17.37 -14.83
C GLY A 21 -11.57 17.94 -13.69
N ILE A 22 -10.24 17.90 -13.85
CA ILE A 22 -9.27 18.26 -12.82
C ILE A 22 -8.41 19.42 -13.32
N VAL A 23 -8.38 20.53 -12.57
CA VAL A 23 -7.43 21.61 -12.81
C VAL A 23 -6.46 21.66 -11.64
N HIS A 24 -5.17 21.53 -11.93
CA HIS A 24 -4.11 21.51 -10.93
C HIS A 24 -3.51 22.93 -10.80
N GLU A 25 -3.84 23.60 -9.72
CA GLU A 25 -3.35 24.96 -9.38
C GLU A 25 -2.15 24.82 -8.42
N ARG A 26 -0.97 24.50 -8.97
CA ARG A 26 0.25 24.18 -8.20
C ARG A 26 0.68 25.30 -7.26
N ASP A 27 0.62 26.53 -7.73
CA ASP A 27 1.06 27.69 -6.95
C ASP A 27 0.20 27.93 -5.71
N MET A 28 -1.04 27.45 -5.74
CA MET A 28 -2.01 27.54 -4.64
C MET A 28 -2.10 26.25 -3.81
N ASP A 29 -1.23 25.26 -4.05
CA ASP A 29 -1.27 23.95 -3.37
C ASP A 29 -2.65 23.28 -3.43
N ARG A 30 -3.41 23.49 -4.51
CA ARG A 30 -4.80 23.01 -4.61
C ARG A 30 -5.14 22.39 -5.96
N VAL A 31 -6.19 21.61 -5.92
CA VAL A 31 -6.83 21.01 -7.10
C VAL A 31 -8.27 21.47 -7.15
N ARG A 32 -8.69 21.96 -8.31
CA ARG A 32 -10.05 22.38 -8.61
C ARG A 32 -10.75 21.28 -9.41
N LEU A 33 -11.93 20.86 -8.96
CA LEU A 33 -12.74 19.83 -9.57
C LEU A 33 -14.05 20.42 -10.10
N SER A 34 -14.43 20.04 -11.32
CA SER A 34 -15.67 20.48 -11.93
C SER A 34 -16.88 19.81 -11.28
N LEU A 35 -17.92 20.58 -10.98
CA LEU A 35 -19.18 20.03 -10.47
C LEU A 35 -20.18 19.85 -11.62
N PRO A 36 -20.87 18.68 -11.72
CA PRO A 36 -21.95 18.48 -12.70
C PRO A 36 -23.09 19.47 -12.50
N LYS A 37 -23.74 19.88 -13.59
CA LYS A 37 -24.86 20.86 -13.54
C LYS A 37 -25.99 20.40 -12.59
N THR A 38 -26.32 19.12 -12.61
CA THR A 38 -27.34 18.55 -11.72
C THR A 38 -26.97 18.63 -10.25
N LEU A 39 -25.67 18.43 -9.93
CA LEU A 39 -25.19 18.54 -8.54
C LEU A 39 -25.19 20.00 -8.08
N LYS A 40 -24.76 20.93 -8.92
CA LYS A 40 -24.83 22.38 -8.60
C LYS A 40 -26.25 22.82 -8.27
N LYS A 41 -27.22 22.47 -9.12
CA LYS A 41 -28.63 22.75 -8.90
C LYS A 41 -29.13 22.16 -7.58
N TYR A 42 -28.82 20.91 -7.31
CA TYR A 42 -29.18 20.25 -6.04
C TYR A 42 -28.56 20.93 -4.82
N MET A 43 -27.28 21.34 -4.89
CA MET A 43 -26.61 22.05 -3.81
C MET A 43 -27.20 23.44 -3.55
N GLU A 44 -27.56 24.15 -4.62
CA GLU A 44 -28.23 25.46 -4.54
C GLU A 44 -29.62 25.33 -3.93
N GLU A 45 -30.47 24.43 -4.46
CA GLU A 45 -31.85 24.26 -4.01
C GLU A 45 -31.96 23.68 -2.57
N THR A 46 -31.03 22.78 -2.18
CA THR A 46 -31.15 22.07 -0.90
C THR A 46 -30.33 22.72 0.21
N TYR A 47 -29.16 23.28 -0.12
CA TYR A 47 -28.20 23.76 0.88
C TYR A 47 -27.82 25.24 0.69
N GLN A 48 -28.36 25.92 -0.31
CA GLN A 48 -28.04 27.33 -0.67
C GLN A 48 -26.53 27.52 -0.92
N ILE A 49 -25.87 26.49 -1.47
CA ILE A 49 -24.45 26.52 -1.83
C ILE A 49 -24.32 26.84 -3.31
N HIS A 50 -23.72 27.98 -3.65
CA HIS A 50 -23.57 28.50 -5.02
C HIS A 50 -22.20 28.18 -5.64
N GLU A 51 -21.44 27.26 -5.06
CA GLU A 51 -20.10 26.92 -5.52
C GLU A 51 -20.11 26.23 -6.89
N ASN A 52 -19.27 26.74 -7.80
CA ASN A 52 -19.13 26.18 -9.14
C ASN A 52 -18.13 25.03 -9.22
N PHE A 53 -17.24 24.95 -8.25
CA PHE A 53 -16.12 24.01 -8.21
C PHE A 53 -15.94 23.47 -6.78
N LEU A 54 -15.39 22.26 -6.69
CA LEU A 54 -14.88 21.73 -5.44
C LEU A 54 -13.37 21.93 -5.40
N TYR A 55 -12.87 22.57 -4.35
CA TYR A 55 -11.44 22.76 -4.12
C TYR A 55 -10.92 21.79 -3.07
N LEU A 56 -9.78 21.16 -3.38
CA LEU A 56 -9.04 20.33 -2.45
C LEU A 56 -7.67 20.97 -2.24
N GLU A 57 -7.40 21.43 -1.02
CA GLU A 57 -6.17 22.12 -0.66
C GLU A 57 -5.25 21.20 0.14
N ASN A 58 -4.04 20.97 -0.36
CA ASN A 58 -3.01 20.23 0.35
C ASN A 58 -1.64 20.46 -0.29
N LYS A 59 -0.63 20.72 0.52
CA LYS A 59 0.77 20.92 0.08
C LYS A 59 1.33 19.76 -0.75
N ILE A 60 0.76 18.54 -0.60
CA ILE A 60 1.19 17.39 -1.41
C ILE A 60 0.95 17.58 -2.91
N PHE A 61 -0.02 18.42 -3.30
CA PHE A 61 -0.31 18.66 -4.72
C PHE A 61 0.83 19.37 -5.43
N ARG A 62 1.61 20.22 -4.74
CA ARG A 62 2.78 20.91 -5.32
C ARG A 62 3.79 19.96 -5.94
N GLY A 63 4.00 18.79 -5.33
CA GLY A 63 4.95 17.78 -5.79
C GLY A 63 4.41 16.77 -6.80
N MET A 64 3.18 16.94 -7.27
CA MET A 64 2.57 16.06 -8.27
C MET A 64 2.67 16.70 -9.66
N ASP A 65 3.08 15.92 -10.67
CA ASP A 65 3.12 16.42 -12.03
C ASP A 65 1.72 16.39 -12.68
N GLN A 66 1.45 15.43 -13.54
CA GLN A 66 0.14 15.31 -14.19
C GLN A 66 -0.81 14.46 -13.37
N ILE A 67 -1.84 15.07 -12.78
CA ILE A 67 -2.90 14.33 -12.11
C ILE A 67 -3.81 13.70 -13.18
N LYS A 68 -3.83 12.37 -13.24
CA LYS A 68 -4.63 11.58 -14.20
C LYS A 68 -6.02 11.27 -13.69
N GLN A 69 -6.14 11.03 -12.38
CA GLN A 69 -7.41 10.64 -11.78
C GLN A 69 -7.44 11.03 -10.30
N LEU A 70 -8.64 11.41 -9.85
CA LEU A 70 -8.91 11.66 -8.45
C LEU A 70 -10.19 10.94 -8.04
N ARG A 71 -10.14 10.15 -6.97
CA ARG A 71 -11.28 9.42 -6.42
C ARG A 71 -11.60 9.91 -5.03
N ILE A 72 -12.83 10.35 -4.82
CA ILE A 72 -13.36 10.76 -3.52
C ILE A 72 -14.27 9.65 -3.01
N TYR A 73 -13.92 9.03 -1.91
CA TYR A 73 -14.72 7.98 -1.29
C TYR A 73 -15.79 8.59 -0.39
N PRO A 74 -16.92 7.90 -0.22
CA PRO A 74 -17.94 8.33 0.73
C PRO A 74 -17.35 8.56 2.12
N PRO A 75 -17.84 9.56 2.87
CA PRO A 75 -17.32 9.86 4.20
C PRO A 75 -17.59 8.69 5.16
N GLU A 76 -16.56 8.28 5.88
CA GLU A 76 -16.65 7.30 6.94
C GLU A 76 -16.21 7.95 8.26
N LYS A 77 -17.14 8.06 9.23
CA LYS A 77 -16.88 8.66 10.55
C LYS A 77 -16.30 10.08 10.49
N GLY A 78 -16.83 10.91 9.62
CA GLY A 78 -16.40 12.29 9.45
C GLY A 78 -15.12 12.47 8.64
N ASN A 79 -14.50 11.39 8.15
CA ASN A 79 -13.32 11.46 7.30
C ASN A 79 -13.65 11.02 5.88
N CYS A 80 -13.16 11.76 4.91
CA CYS A 80 -13.26 11.42 3.49
C CYS A 80 -11.89 10.96 2.99
N LYS A 81 -11.83 9.76 2.40
CA LYS A 81 -10.62 9.25 1.77
C LYS A 81 -10.54 9.73 0.33
N ILE A 82 -9.44 10.38 -0.03
CA ILE A 82 -9.16 10.82 -1.39
C ILE A 82 -7.96 10.05 -1.91
N ILE A 83 -8.08 9.48 -3.11
CA ILE A 83 -6.98 8.85 -3.83
C ILE A 83 -6.65 9.69 -5.05
N VAL A 84 -5.41 10.08 -5.18
CA VAL A 84 -4.89 10.83 -6.33
C VAL A 84 -3.94 9.92 -7.11
N VAL A 85 -4.20 9.76 -8.40
CA VAL A 85 -3.33 9.07 -9.35
C VAL A 85 -2.68 10.12 -10.22
N TYR A 86 -1.37 10.19 -10.18
CA TYR A 86 -0.59 11.16 -10.95
C TYR A 86 0.57 10.49 -11.67
N GLU A 87 1.03 11.10 -12.72
CA GLU A 87 2.17 10.63 -13.49
C GLU A 87 3.47 11.04 -12.81
N VAL A 88 4.42 10.14 -12.80
CA VAL A 88 5.80 10.42 -12.40
C VAL A 88 6.67 10.13 -13.61
N PRO A 89 7.52 11.06 -14.06
CA PRO A 89 8.42 10.81 -15.17
C PRO A 89 9.27 9.57 -14.90
N ASP A 90 9.38 8.70 -15.90
CA ASP A 90 10.30 7.58 -15.83
C ASP A 90 11.74 8.11 -15.82
N GLN A 91 12.56 7.63 -14.89
CA GLN A 91 14.00 7.85 -14.90
C GLN A 91 14.63 6.79 -15.81
N GLU A 92 15.57 7.22 -16.64
CA GLU A 92 16.42 6.28 -17.39
C GLU A 92 17.20 5.41 -16.42
N GLU A 93 17.41 4.15 -16.81
CA GLU A 93 18.22 3.24 -16.00
C GLU A 93 19.67 3.75 -15.94
N LEU A 94 20.23 3.72 -14.74
CA LEU A 94 21.63 4.07 -14.55
C LEU A 94 22.53 3.09 -15.33
N PRO A 95 23.60 3.57 -15.96
CA PRO A 95 24.59 2.69 -16.59
C PRO A 95 25.17 1.75 -15.54
N GLN A 96 25.33 0.47 -15.91
CA GLN A 96 25.86 -0.53 -15.01
C GLN A 96 27.31 -0.25 -14.64
N ASN A 97 27.56 -0.04 -13.35
CA ASN A 97 28.91 0.17 -12.80
C ASN A 97 29.46 -1.07 -12.07
N GLY A 98 28.74 -2.20 -12.11
CA GLY A 98 29.10 -3.43 -11.38
C GLY A 98 28.78 -3.38 -9.89
N HIS A 99 28.24 -2.27 -9.36
CA HIS A 99 27.87 -2.15 -7.95
C HIS A 99 26.41 -2.60 -7.77
N GLU A 100 26.22 -3.78 -7.22
CA GLU A 100 24.93 -4.42 -7.00
C GLU A 100 24.70 -4.65 -5.51
N LEU A 101 23.45 -4.59 -5.06
CA LEU A 101 23.04 -4.95 -3.71
C LEU A 101 22.24 -6.25 -3.74
N ALA A 102 22.62 -7.20 -2.90
CA ALA A 102 21.85 -8.43 -2.72
C ALA A 102 20.87 -8.31 -1.54
N ILE A 103 19.64 -8.82 -1.70
CA ILE A 103 18.62 -8.87 -0.66
C ILE A 103 18.11 -10.30 -0.49
N ASP A 104 18.19 -10.81 0.73
CA ASP A 104 17.47 -12.02 1.15
C ASP A 104 16.25 -11.65 2.01
N LEU A 105 15.06 -12.13 1.61
CA LEU A 105 13.81 -11.94 2.34
C LEU A 105 13.57 -13.10 3.28
N GLY A 106 13.54 -12.82 4.57
CA GLY A 106 13.45 -13.86 5.60
C GLY A 106 12.30 -13.68 6.58
N LEU A 107 12.03 -14.74 7.33
CA LEU A 107 10.95 -14.79 8.33
C LEU A 107 11.25 -13.96 9.58
N HIS A 108 12.49 -13.93 10.01
CA HIS A 108 12.93 -13.24 11.23
C HIS A 108 13.45 -11.85 10.92
N ASN A 109 14.24 -11.74 9.89
CA ASN A 109 14.74 -10.51 9.33
C ASN A 109 13.97 -10.27 8.03
N LEU A 110 13.19 -9.20 7.97
CA LEU A 110 12.34 -8.95 6.80
C LEU A 110 13.18 -8.85 5.52
N MET A 111 14.33 -8.15 5.62
CA MET A 111 15.33 -8.05 4.56
C MET A 111 16.73 -8.12 5.18
N THR A 112 17.56 -9.04 4.74
CA THR A 112 19.00 -9.05 4.96
C THR A 112 19.65 -8.57 3.69
N CYS A 113 20.39 -7.48 3.78
CA CYS A 113 21.03 -6.80 2.66
C CYS A 113 22.53 -6.99 2.72
N TYR A 114 23.16 -7.28 1.59
CA TYR A 114 24.60 -7.34 1.44
C TYR A 114 25.04 -6.43 0.29
N ASP A 115 25.96 -5.53 0.63
CA ASP A 115 26.58 -4.58 -0.31
C ASP A 115 28.04 -5.02 -0.52
N PRO A 116 28.37 -5.67 -1.65
CA PRO A 116 29.73 -6.12 -1.93
C PRO A 116 30.70 -4.98 -2.19
N GLY A 117 30.23 -3.80 -2.60
CA GLY A 117 31.09 -2.65 -2.88
C GLY A 117 31.83 -2.14 -1.64
N ASN A 118 31.19 -2.23 -0.47
CA ASN A 118 31.82 -1.85 0.81
C ASN A 118 31.90 -3.01 1.82
N GLY A 119 31.52 -4.24 1.42
CA GLY A 119 31.50 -5.43 2.27
C GLY A 119 30.47 -5.39 3.41
N LYS A 120 29.51 -4.44 3.38
CA LYS A 120 28.57 -4.21 4.47
C LYS A 120 27.37 -5.14 4.40
N THR A 121 27.10 -5.82 5.51
CA THR A 121 25.85 -6.56 5.72
C THR A 121 24.98 -5.82 6.74
N PHE A 122 23.71 -5.61 6.42
CA PHE A 122 22.77 -4.98 7.33
C PHE A 122 21.37 -5.58 7.23
N ILE A 123 20.60 -5.43 8.30
CA ILE A 123 19.26 -6.02 8.40
C ILE A 123 18.23 -4.91 8.53
N LEU A 124 17.22 -4.99 7.68
CA LEU A 124 16.06 -4.10 7.70
C LEU A 124 14.79 -4.88 8.09
N GLY A 125 13.90 -4.22 8.76
CA GLY A 125 12.57 -4.76 9.04
C GLY A 125 12.47 -5.69 10.25
N ARG A 126 13.40 -5.72 11.17
CA ARG A 126 13.37 -6.55 12.41
C ARG A 126 12.09 -6.40 13.23
N LYS A 127 11.52 -5.20 13.27
CA LYS A 127 10.30 -4.92 14.05
C LYS A 127 9.01 -5.47 13.39
N TYR A 128 9.06 -5.92 12.15
CA TYR A 128 7.89 -6.40 11.42
C TYR A 128 7.15 -7.53 12.15
N LEU A 129 7.88 -8.58 12.57
CA LEU A 129 7.25 -9.71 13.28
C LEU A 129 6.68 -9.31 14.65
N ALA A 130 7.32 -8.38 15.35
CA ALA A 130 6.80 -7.88 16.63
C ALA A 130 5.49 -7.13 16.42
N LEU A 131 5.40 -6.29 15.38
CA LEU A 131 4.21 -5.56 15.00
C LEU A 131 3.05 -6.52 14.62
N GLU A 132 3.34 -7.53 13.79
CA GLU A 132 2.38 -8.58 13.40
C GLU A 132 1.87 -9.34 14.63
N ARG A 133 2.76 -9.79 15.52
CA ARG A 133 2.39 -10.53 16.73
C ARG A 133 1.55 -9.70 17.68
N TYR A 134 1.89 -8.43 17.86
CA TYR A 134 1.12 -7.52 18.70
C TYR A 134 -0.34 -7.44 18.23
N PHE A 135 -0.54 -7.12 16.95
CA PHE A 135 -1.89 -7.00 16.41
C PHE A 135 -2.64 -8.34 16.37
N HIS A 136 -1.96 -9.46 16.10
CA HIS A 136 -2.59 -10.79 16.14
C HIS A 136 -3.11 -11.11 17.55
N LYS A 137 -2.30 -10.88 18.58
CA LYS A 137 -2.73 -11.09 19.98
C LYS A 137 -3.92 -10.21 20.35
N GLU A 138 -3.84 -8.92 20.05
CA GLU A 138 -4.87 -7.96 20.41
C GLU A 138 -6.19 -8.23 19.69
N ILE A 139 -6.14 -8.51 18.39
CA ILE A 139 -7.32 -8.88 17.61
C ILE A 139 -7.93 -10.18 18.15
N ALA A 140 -7.13 -11.21 18.40
CA ALA A 140 -7.61 -12.49 18.92
C ALA A 140 -8.28 -12.32 20.30
N ARG A 141 -7.70 -11.52 21.20
CA ARG A 141 -8.25 -11.21 22.52
C ARG A 141 -9.63 -10.54 22.40
N VAL A 142 -9.74 -9.50 21.60
CA VAL A 142 -10.99 -8.75 21.41
C VAL A 142 -12.04 -9.59 20.69
N GLN A 143 -11.63 -10.41 19.71
CA GLN A 143 -12.53 -11.35 19.02
C GLN A 143 -13.09 -12.40 19.97
N ALA A 144 -12.24 -13.01 20.80
CA ALA A 144 -12.69 -14.02 21.77
C ALA A 144 -13.74 -13.45 22.73
N GLN A 145 -13.50 -12.25 23.27
CA GLN A 145 -14.46 -11.57 24.15
C GLN A 145 -15.77 -11.26 23.43
N TRP A 146 -15.71 -10.64 22.26
CA TRP A 146 -16.88 -10.20 21.52
C TRP A 146 -17.72 -11.37 21.01
N TYR A 147 -17.09 -12.39 20.44
CA TYR A 147 -17.79 -13.56 19.93
C TYR A 147 -18.34 -14.43 21.06
N GLY A 148 -17.62 -14.54 22.19
CA GLY A 148 -18.13 -15.20 23.41
C GLY A 148 -19.38 -14.55 23.95
N GLN A 149 -19.43 -13.20 24.00
CA GLN A 149 -20.63 -12.46 24.40
C GLN A 149 -21.83 -12.69 23.48
N GLN A 150 -21.60 -12.74 22.16
CA GLN A 150 -22.68 -13.02 21.21
C GLN A 150 -23.16 -14.47 21.30
N SER A 151 -22.25 -15.44 21.44
CA SER A 151 -22.59 -16.85 21.60
C SER A 151 -23.37 -17.09 22.91
N GLY A 152 -22.97 -16.43 23.99
CA GLY A 152 -23.71 -16.46 25.28
C GLY A 152 -25.13 -15.88 25.19
N LYS A 153 -25.39 -15.03 24.19
CA LYS A 153 -26.73 -14.52 23.85
C LYS A 153 -27.48 -15.37 22.81
N GLY A 154 -26.98 -16.56 22.51
CA GLY A 154 -27.61 -17.48 21.54
C GLY A 154 -27.36 -17.14 20.05
N VAL A 155 -26.45 -16.22 19.72
CA VAL A 155 -26.15 -15.88 18.34
C VAL A 155 -25.32 -17.01 17.69
N LYS A 156 -25.90 -17.76 16.75
CA LYS A 156 -25.26 -18.88 16.07
C LYS A 156 -24.06 -18.45 15.19
N HIS A 157 -24.16 -17.27 14.56
CA HIS A 157 -23.13 -16.73 13.68
C HIS A 157 -22.67 -15.35 14.15
N PRO A 158 -21.67 -15.28 15.06
CA PRO A 158 -21.18 -14.01 15.59
C PRO A 158 -20.67 -13.07 14.53
N VAL A 159 -21.04 -11.80 14.59
CA VAL A 159 -20.65 -10.75 13.62
C VAL A 159 -19.53 -9.88 14.18
N THR A 160 -18.62 -9.48 13.31
CA THR A 160 -17.50 -8.59 13.65
C THR A 160 -17.98 -7.22 14.17
N SER A 161 -17.41 -6.75 15.28
CA SER A 161 -17.70 -5.42 15.84
C SER A 161 -16.97 -4.29 15.10
N LYS A 162 -17.47 -3.04 15.27
CA LYS A 162 -16.77 -1.83 14.79
C LYS A 162 -15.35 -1.73 15.38
N HIS A 163 -15.17 -2.16 16.64
CA HIS A 163 -13.86 -2.14 17.29
C HIS A 163 -12.87 -3.11 16.64
N ILE A 164 -13.29 -4.35 16.37
CA ILE A 164 -12.46 -5.34 15.68
C ILE A 164 -12.06 -4.84 14.30
N ARG A 165 -12.99 -4.28 13.51
CA ARG A 165 -12.69 -3.67 12.20
C ARG A 165 -11.68 -2.53 12.32
N LYS A 166 -11.76 -1.69 13.36
CA LYS A 166 -10.79 -0.62 13.62
C LYS A 166 -9.40 -1.17 13.94
N LEU A 167 -9.29 -2.29 14.67
CA LEU A 167 -8.01 -2.96 14.95
C LEU A 167 -7.38 -3.52 13.67
N TYR A 168 -8.16 -4.17 12.80
CA TYR A 168 -7.66 -4.62 11.49
C TYR A 168 -7.15 -3.46 10.63
N LYS A 169 -7.89 -2.34 10.60
CA LYS A 169 -7.43 -1.14 9.89
C LYS A 169 -6.12 -0.60 10.46
N ARG A 170 -6.02 -0.46 11.78
CA ARG A 170 -4.79 -0.01 12.46
C ARG A 170 -3.60 -0.92 12.15
N LYS A 171 -3.81 -2.26 12.17
CA LYS A 171 -2.81 -3.22 11.76
C LYS A 171 -2.34 -2.96 10.33
N HIS A 172 -3.28 -2.85 9.39
CA HIS A 172 -2.99 -2.60 7.99
C HIS A 172 -2.20 -1.31 7.80
N ASP A 173 -2.64 -0.22 8.41
CA ASP A 173 -2.02 1.10 8.28
C ASP A 173 -0.59 1.10 8.88
N SER A 174 -0.42 0.52 10.09
CA SER A 174 0.88 0.43 10.76
C SER A 174 1.88 -0.42 10.00
N VAL A 175 1.45 -1.57 9.46
CA VAL A 175 2.30 -2.43 8.64
C VAL A 175 2.67 -1.74 7.34
N THR A 176 1.71 -1.06 6.70
CA THR A 176 1.93 -0.35 5.44
C THR A 176 2.94 0.79 5.63
N ASP A 177 2.76 1.63 6.65
CA ASP A 177 3.69 2.70 7.00
C ASP A 177 5.10 2.17 7.25
N TYR A 178 5.19 1.09 8.03
CA TYR A 178 6.48 0.46 8.34
C TYR A 178 7.19 -0.06 7.07
N LEU A 179 6.48 -0.75 6.18
CA LEU A 179 7.04 -1.23 4.92
C LEU A 179 7.49 -0.07 4.01
N HIS A 180 6.71 1.02 3.96
CA HIS A 180 7.10 2.22 3.22
C HIS A 180 8.39 2.84 3.74
N LYS A 181 8.56 2.94 5.08
CA LYS A 181 9.77 3.48 5.71
C LYS A 181 10.99 2.61 5.40
N VAL A 182 10.86 1.30 5.57
CA VAL A 182 11.97 0.36 5.36
C VAL A 182 12.41 0.32 3.89
N THR A 183 11.45 0.24 2.95
CA THR A 183 11.77 0.20 1.52
C THR A 183 12.25 1.55 0.99
N ARG A 184 11.82 2.66 1.59
CA ARG A 184 12.34 4.00 1.28
C ARG A 184 13.80 4.11 1.73
N TYR A 185 14.10 3.74 2.96
CA TYR A 185 15.47 3.74 3.48
C TYR A 185 16.42 2.96 2.58
N LEU A 186 16.00 1.76 2.12
CA LEU A 186 16.81 0.96 1.21
C LEU A 186 17.07 1.67 -0.13
N ALA A 187 16.04 2.26 -0.71
CA ALA A 187 16.18 2.97 -1.99
C ALA A 187 17.08 4.21 -1.86
N GLU A 188 16.98 4.94 -0.76
CA GLU A 188 17.85 6.08 -0.44
C GLU A 188 19.30 5.61 -0.24
N TYR A 189 19.52 4.53 0.52
CA TYR A 189 20.84 3.91 0.69
C TYR A 189 21.46 3.54 -0.66
N CYS A 190 20.70 2.85 -1.53
CA CYS A 190 21.21 2.48 -2.85
C CYS A 190 21.64 3.69 -3.68
N ARG A 191 20.83 4.76 -3.65
CA ARG A 191 21.16 6.02 -4.33
C ARG A 191 22.46 6.64 -3.78
N GLU A 192 22.57 6.71 -2.45
CA GLU A 192 23.72 7.33 -1.78
C GLU A 192 25.02 6.55 -2.00
N GLN A 193 24.95 5.22 -2.10
CA GLN A 193 26.11 4.37 -2.37
C GLN A 193 26.41 4.18 -3.85
N GLY A 194 25.63 4.78 -4.76
CA GLY A 194 25.84 4.62 -6.21
C GLY A 194 25.55 3.21 -6.73
N ILE A 195 24.65 2.47 -6.04
CA ILE A 195 24.23 1.13 -6.46
C ILE A 195 23.32 1.26 -7.67
N THR A 196 23.62 0.52 -8.75
CA THR A 196 22.86 0.57 -10.00
C THR A 196 21.89 -0.59 -10.18
N CYS A 197 22.07 -1.66 -9.40
CA CYS A 197 21.22 -2.84 -9.47
C CYS A 197 20.94 -3.41 -8.05
N VAL A 198 19.71 -3.80 -7.81
CA VAL A 198 19.30 -4.52 -6.60
C VAL A 198 18.76 -5.88 -6.98
N VAL A 199 19.36 -6.94 -6.44
CA VAL A 199 18.97 -8.33 -6.68
C VAL A 199 18.30 -8.89 -5.44
N ALA A 200 17.06 -9.35 -5.55
CA ALA A 200 16.32 -9.99 -4.46
C ALA A 200 15.98 -11.44 -4.78
N GLY A 201 16.15 -12.35 -3.82
CA GLY A 201 15.72 -13.74 -3.95
C GLY A 201 14.21 -13.83 -4.16
N ASP A 202 13.76 -14.60 -5.16
CA ASP A 202 12.34 -14.84 -5.41
C ASP A 202 11.80 -15.97 -4.53
N ILE A 203 11.03 -15.62 -3.52
CA ILE A 203 10.44 -16.55 -2.56
C ILE A 203 8.97 -16.90 -2.86
N ARG A 204 8.42 -16.51 -4.02
CA ARG A 204 6.98 -16.72 -4.33
C ARG A 204 6.54 -18.17 -4.26
N ASN A 205 7.40 -19.11 -4.64
CA ASN A 205 7.09 -20.54 -4.68
C ASN A 205 7.44 -21.31 -3.40
N ILE A 206 8.08 -20.66 -2.41
CA ILE A 206 8.50 -21.31 -1.16
C ILE A 206 7.33 -21.92 -0.37
N ARG A 207 6.12 -21.43 -0.61
CA ARG A 207 4.89 -21.88 0.07
C ARG A 207 4.27 -23.14 -0.56
N ARG A 208 4.57 -23.43 -1.84
CA ARG A 208 3.91 -24.51 -2.58
C ARG A 208 4.58 -25.86 -2.39
N GLU A 209 5.87 -25.86 -2.08
CA GLU A 209 6.71 -27.06 -2.15
C GLU A 209 7.10 -27.63 -0.78
N LYS A 210 6.79 -26.98 0.34
CA LYS A 210 7.25 -27.41 1.66
C LYS A 210 6.21 -27.19 2.75
N ASP A 211 5.89 -28.27 3.46
CA ASP A 211 5.29 -28.19 4.79
C ASP A 211 6.40 -28.02 5.83
N LEU A 212 6.54 -26.82 6.35
CA LEU A 212 7.51 -26.45 7.38
C LEU A 212 6.90 -26.46 8.79
N GLY A 213 5.73 -27.08 8.93
CA GLY A 213 4.95 -27.12 10.15
C GLY A 213 4.10 -25.87 10.39
N ARG A 214 3.01 -26.04 11.13
CA ARG A 214 1.93 -25.04 11.32
C ARG A 214 2.43 -23.63 11.68
N ARG A 215 3.37 -23.53 12.63
CA ARG A 215 3.89 -22.21 13.10
C ARG A 215 4.71 -21.49 12.04
N THR A 216 5.55 -22.22 11.32
CA THR A 216 6.41 -21.65 10.27
C THR A 216 5.58 -21.26 9.06
N ASN A 217 4.63 -22.12 8.66
CA ASN A 217 3.69 -21.83 7.58
C ASN A 217 2.86 -20.57 7.87
N GLN A 218 2.36 -20.40 9.10
CA GLN A 218 1.63 -19.19 9.50
C GLN A 218 2.50 -17.92 9.37
N LYS A 219 3.78 -17.97 9.75
CA LYS A 219 4.70 -16.86 9.59
C LYS A 219 4.99 -16.56 8.11
N LEU A 220 5.19 -17.60 7.29
CA LEU A 220 5.38 -17.45 5.84
C LEU A 220 4.16 -16.82 5.16
N HIS A 221 2.95 -17.21 5.58
CA HIS A 221 1.72 -16.59 5.07
C HIS A 221 1.57 -15.14 5.46
N SER A 222 2.10 -14.71 6.59
CA SER A 222 2.07 -13.31 7.02
C SER A 222 3.15 -12.44 6.35
N LEU A 223 4.17 -13.04 5.72
CA LEU A 223 5.27 -12.30 5.10
C LEU A 223 4.79 -11.51 3.87
N PRO A 224 4.92 -10.17 3.86
CA PRO A 224 4.37 -9.31 2.81
C PRO A 224 5.32 -9.17 1.60
N TYR A 225 5.99 -10.25 1.18
CA TYR A 225 7.04 -10.21 0.15
C TYR A 225 6.59 -9.55 -1.16
N ASN A 226 5.38 -9.85 -1.63
CA ASN A 226 4.87 -9.25 -2.86
C ASN A 226 4.72 -7.72 -2.75
N ARG A 227 4.26 -7.24 -1.59
CA ARG A 227 4.19 -5.79 -1.31
C ARG A 227 5.58 -5.16 -1.26
N ILE A 228 6.56 -5.85 -0.68
CA ILE A 228 7.96 -5.40 -0.63
C ILE A 228 8.51 -5.30 -2.05
N TYR A 229 8.34 -6.33 -2.89
CA TYR A 229 8.79 -6.29 -4.28
C TYR A 229 8.20 -5.11 -5.04
N ILE A 230 6.87 -4.92 -4.97
CA ILE A 230 6.20 -3.79 -5.63
C ILE A 230 6.75 -2.46 -5.11
N MET A 231 6.93 -2.32 -3.79
CA MET A 231 7.43 -1.08 -3.19
C MET A 231 8.89 -0.79 -3.56
N LEU A 232 9.74 -1.81 -3.64
CA LEU A 232 11.13 -1.66 -4.07
C LEU A 232 11.20 -1.32 -5.54
N GLU A 233 10.48 -2.03 -6.39
CA GLU A 233 10.46 -1.83 -7.84
C GLU A 233 10.19 -0.37 -8.22
N TYR A 234 9.07 0.22 -7.77
CA TYR A 234 8.79 1.61 -8.14
C TYR A 234 9.68 2.65 -7.44
N LYS A 235 10.18 2.35 -6.23
CA LYS A 235 11.06 3.29 -5.50
C LYS A 235 12.47 3.32 -6.08
N LEU A 236 13.01 2.17 -6.46
CA LEU A 236 14.32 2.06 -7.11
C LEU A 236 14.26 2.66 -8.52
N LYS A 237 13.17 2.39 -9.26
CA LYS A 237 12.94 2.98 -10.59
C LYS A 237 12.99 4.52 -10.57
N ARG A 238 12.51 5.16 -9.50
CA ARG A 238 12.62 6.62 -9.34
C ARG A 238 14.04 7.16 -9.31
N TYR A 239 15.02 6.31 -9.05
CA TYR A 239 16.44 6.65 -9.04
C TYR A 239 17.20 6.01 -10.21
N GLY A 240 16.50 5.43 -11.19
CA GLY A 240 17.12 4.71 -12.31
C GLY A 240 17.78 3.40 -11.89
N ILE A 241 17.53 2.90 -10.68
CA ILE A 241 18.14 1.67 -10.15
C ILE A 241 17.32 0.46 -10.59
N ARG A 242 17.97 -0.50 -11.23
CA ARG A 242 17.33 -1.73 -11.70
C ARG A 242 17.02 -2.68 -10.55
N PHE A 243 15.85 -3.33 -10.60
CA PHE A 243 15.43 -4.32 -9.61
C PHE A 243 15.21 -5.68 -10.26
N ILE A 244 15.95 -6.70 -9.81
CA ILE A 244 15.91 -8.06 -10.35
C ILE A 244 15.40 -9.02 -9.29
N LYS A 245 14.43 -9.87 -9.65
CA LYS A 245 13.95 -10.99 -8.83
C LYS A 245 14.63 -12.26 -9.31
N GLN A 246 15.57 -12.78 -8.53
CA GLN A 246 16.35 -13.96 -8.86
C GLN A 246 15.61 -15.22 -8.40
N PRO A 247 15.24 -16.15 -9.29
CA PRO A 247 14.66 -17.43 -8.89
C PRO A 247 15.61 -18.20 -7.96
N ALA A 248 15.09 -18.77 -6.87
CA ALA A 248 15.89 -19.64 -6.00
C ALA A 248 16.30 -20.90 -6.79
N ASN A 249 17.56 -20.98 -7.19
CA ASN A 249 18.09 -22.16 -7.87
C ASN A 249 18.03 -23.38 -6.92
N LYS A 250 17.42 -24.48 -7.36
CA LYS A 250 17.37 -25.74 -6.61
C LYS A 250 18.75 -26.33 -6.28
N LYS A 251 19.81 -25.90 -6.99
CA LYS A 251 21.18 -26.42 -6.85
C LYS A 251 22.02 -25.78 -5.73
N SER A 252 21.64 -24.65 -5.15
CA SER A 252 22.42 -24.02 -4.06
C SER A 252 22.15 -24.60 -2.66
N ARG A 253 21.55 -25.81 -2.57
CA ARG A 253 21.21 -26.47 -1.30
C ARG A 253 22.08 -27.69 -0.95
N LEU A 254 23.13 -27.90 -1.71
CA LEU A 254 24.15 -28.91 -1.44
C LEU A 254 25.51 -28.25 -1.38
N ASN A 255 25.82 -27.69 -0.21
CA ASN A 255 27.14 -27.67 0.44
C ASN A 255 26.96 -27.09 1.84
#